data_c4ead7aabc20758d77efcdc3bbc2c7bf
#
_entry.id   c4ead7aabc20758d77efcdc3bbc2c7bf
#
_cell.length_a   1.000
_cell.length_b   1.000
_cell.length_c   1.000
_cell.angle_alpha   90.00
_cell.angle_beta   90.00
_cell.angle_gamma   90.00
#
_symmetry.space_group_name_H-M   'P 1'
#
loop_
_entity.id
_entity.type
_entity.pdbx_description
1 polymer ?
#
loop_
_entity_poly.entity_id
_entity_poly.type
_entity_poly.pdbx_seq_one_letter_code
_entity_poly.pdbx_strand_id
1 'polypeptide(L)'
;MIAQKREQAERYPFEPVHIVAKPTTHFLRRFWFRQLRDKPWQISRAELRAQLAVLTKTDARVLHIYFGHIAVHLLPLIRAWNKPSIVSFHGADVMVDMDKPAYRSATREMLEAVKLVLVRSESLRRAVVDLGCDEKKIKLQRTGIPLDEFPFRQRSFPQNGEWRLVQACRLIEKKGLAVALHAFATFLGQYPNSTLTIAGEGPLLDELQDLTRVLKIDQRVSFTGFISQAELRDIFYASHIFLHPSETGPDGNQEGIPNSMLEAMSSGLPIFATQHGGIPEAIENSVSGVLVPERDAEKLAGALLNAAENRDFLLGIARRGAEVVGEKFDLLVQTRRLEEVYLGCGTGPF
;
A
#
# COMPACT_ATOMS: atom_id res chain seq x y z
N MET A 1 13.95 13.40 -11.38
CA MET A 1 13.82 12.94 -9.96
C MET A 1 15.08 13.31 -9.19
N ILE A 2 14.96 13.64 -7.90
CA ILE A 2 16.11 13.80 -6.98
C ILE A 2 16.13 12.59 -6.06
N ALA A 3 17.26 11.90 -5.97
CA ALA A 3 17.46 10.73 -5.13
C ALA A 3 18.78 10.81 -4.36
N GLN A 4 18.91 10.11 -3.25
CA GLN A 4 20.16 10.00 -2.49
C GLN A 4 21.06 8.89 -3.02
N LYS A 5 20.48 7.86 -3.63
CA LYS A 5 21.16 6.71 -4.21
C LYS A 5 20.29 6.18 -5.35
N ARG A 6 20.92 5.59 -6.36
CA ARG A 6 20.22 4.86 -7.42
C ARG A 6 20.64 3.40 -7.36
N GLU A 7 19.67 2.54 -7.20
CA GLU A 7 19.84 1.08 -7.20
C GLU A 7 19.01 0.48 -8.32
N GLN A 8 19.45 -0.66 -8.86
CA GLN A 8 18.73 -1.39 -9.91
C GLN A 8 18.30 -0.52 -11.11
N ALA A 9 19.21 0.35 -11.60
CA ALA A 9 18.92 1.30 -12.67
C ALA A 9 18.39 0.63 -13.95
N GLU A 10 18.85 -0.58 -14.25
CA GLU A 10 18.42 -1.38 -15.41
C GLU A 10 16.96 -1.84 -15.28
N ARG A 11 16.55 -2.18 -14.06
CA ARG A 11 15.16 -2.59 -13.76
C ARG A 11 14.20 -1.41 -13.72
N TYR A 12 14.69 -0.22 -13.33
CA TYR A 12 13.92 1.01 -13.24
C TYR A 12 14.58 2.11 -14.06
N PRO A 13 14.41 2.12 -15.39
CA PRO A 13 15.13 2.99 -16.34
C PRO A 13 14.58 4.44 -16.37
N PHE A 14 14.13 4.97 -15.25
CA PHE A 14 13.61 6.32 -15.17
C PHE A 14 14.70 7.37 -15.30
N GLU A 15 14.54 8.35 -16.20
CA GLU A 15 15.47 9.47 -16.45
C GLU A 15 14.71 10.81 -16.55
N PRO A 16 15.32 11.96 -16.17
CA PRO A 16 16.62 12.09 -15.51
C PRO A 16 16.55 11.83 -13.98
N VAL A 17 17.58 11.22 -13.43
CA VAL A 17 17.77 11.07 -11.98
C VAL A 17 19.01 11.85 -11.53
N HIS A 18 18.81 12.83 -10.65
CA HIS A 18 19.88 13.63 -10.05
C HIS A 18 20.22 13.07 -8.67
N ILE A 19 21.45 12.66 -8.47
CA ILE A 19 21.92 12.10 -7.20
C ILE A 19 22.46 13.23 -6.32
N VAL A 20 21.83 13.41 -5.15
CA VAL A 20 22.31 14.28 -4.08
C VAL A 20 22.66 13.36 -2.91
N ALA A 21 23.94 12.99 -2.83
CA ALA A 21 24.43 12.05 -1.82
C ALA A 21 24.27 12.59 -0.39
N LYS A 22 24.06 11.67 0.55
CA LYS A 22 24.07 12.02 1.99
C LYS A 22 25.46 12.48 2.40
N PRO A 23 25.59 13.56 3.18
CA PRO A 23 26.88 13.96 3.72
C PRO A 23 27.39 12.89 4.70
N THR A 24 28.72 12.76 4.82
CA THR A 24 29.38 11.82 5.74
C THR A 24 28.97 12.05 7.20
N THR A 25 28.63 13.29 7.56
CA THR A 25 28.16 13.68 8.91
C THR A 25 26.68 13.39 9.15
N HIS A 26 25.97 12.76 8.23
CA HIS A 26 24.53 12.51 8.32
C HIS A 26 24.15 11.71 9.57
N PHE A 27 24.96 10.68 9.91
CA PHE A 27 24.72 9.85 11.09
C PHE A 27 24.83 10.65 12.39
N LEU A 28 25.88 11.46 12.53
CA LEU A 28 26.11 12.31 13.73
C LEU A 28 25.01 13.36 13.87
N ARG A 29 24.58 13.97 12.76
CA ARG A 29 23.44 14.92 12.79
C ARG A 29 22.15 14.25 13.23
N ARG A 30 21.84 13.07 12.68
CA ARG A 30 20.64 12.30 13.04
C ARG A 30 20.63 11.94 14.51
N PHE A 31 21.78 11.48 15.04
CA PHE A 31 21.97 11.19 16.46
C PHE A 31 21.75 12.45 17.32
N TRP A 32 22.40 13.56 16.95
CA TRP A 32 22.29 14.84 17.69
C TRP A 32 20.84 15.36 17.74
N PHE A 33 20.11 15.33 16.63
CA PHE A 33 18.72 15.74 16.62
C PHE A 33 17.82 14.85 17.48
N ARG A 34 18.01 13.52 17.40
CA ARG A 34 17.16 12.56 18.12
C ARG A 34 17.46 12.50 19.60
N GLN A 35 18.73 12.49 20.00
CA GLN A 35 19.14 12.27 21.39
C GLN A 35 19.29 13.55 22.22
N LEU A 36 19.74 14.64 21.59
CA LEU A 36 20.03 15.88 22.32
C LEU A 36 18.97 16.97 22.15
N ARG A 37 18.20 16.95 21.07
CA ARG A 37 17.17 17.97 20.82
C ARG A 37 15.75 17.45 20.82
N ASP A 38 15.55 16.15 20.87
CA ASP A 38 14.23 15.51 20.75
C ASP A 38 13.40 16.10 19.59
N LYS A 39 14.03 16.26 18.43
CA LYS A 39 13.42 16.83 17.22
C LYS A 39 13.68 15.93 16.02
N PRO A 40 12.79 15.92 15.02
CA PRO A 40 13.10 15.26 13.74
C PRO A 40 14.31 15.93 13.11
N TRP A 41 15.25 15.11 12.63
CA TRP A 41 16.39 15.65 11.88
C TRP A 41 15.92 16.33 10.59
N GLN A 42 16.63 17.35 10.16
CA GLN A 42 16.38 18.04 8.91
C GLN A 42 17.65 18.07 8.06
N ILE A 43 17.51 18.23 6.75
CA ILE A 43 18.65 18.33 5.83
C ILE A 43 19.58 19.48 6.22
N SER A 44 20.86 19.31 5.92
CA SER A 44 21.88 20.34 6.14
C SER A 44 21.77 21.49 5.14
N ARG A 45 22.42 22.62 5.46
CA ARG A 45 22.51 23.74 4.51
C ARG A 45 23.21 23.33 3.20
N ALA A 46 24.14 22.39 3.23
CA ALA A 46 24.81 21.90 2.03
C ALA A 46 23.85 21.05 1.16
N GLU A 47 23.09 20.12 1.77
CA GLU A 47 22.06 19.34 1.08
C GLU A 47 20.98 20.25 0.50
N LEU A 48 20.52 21.24 1.26
CA LEU A 48 19.55 22.24 0.80
C LEU A 48 20.04 22.96 -0.45
N ARG A 49 21.28 23.49 -0.43
CA ARG A 49 21.86 24.19 -1.60
C ARG A 49 21.99 23.27 -2.81
N ALA A 50 22.43 22.03 -2.61
CA ALA A 50 22.56 21.05 -3.68
C ALA A 50 21.21 20.71 -4.34
N GLN A 51 20.18 20.50 -3.53
CA GLN A 51 18.83 20.21 -4.03
C GLN A 51 18.21 21.42 -4.75
N LEU A 52 18.34 22.63 -4.19
CA LEU A 52 17.89 23.85 -4.86
C LEU A 52 18.61 24.09 -6.19
N ALA A 53 19.92 23.82 -6.27
CA ALA A 53 20.66 23.94 -7.51
C ALA A 53 20.12 22.99 -8.61
N VAL A 54 19.78 21.75 -8.25
CA VAL A 54 19.13 20.80 -9.17
C VAL A 54 17.79 21.33 -9.65
N LEU A 55 16.93 21.77 -8.72
CA LEU A 55 15.58 22.27 -9.03
C LEU A 55 15.64 23.51 -9.95
N THR A 56 16.60 24.41 -9.72
CA THR A 56 16.82 25.60 -10.57
C THR A 56 17.34 25.20 -11.95
N LYS A 57 18.33 24.30 -12.01
CA LYS A 57 18.94 23.85 -13.29
C LYS A 57 17.93 23.13 -14.19
N THR A 58 16.96 22.43 -13.59
CA THR A 58 15.93 21.66 -14.31
C THR A 58 14.66 22.46 -14.61
N ASP A 59 14.63 23.75 -14.27
CA ASP A 59 13.44 24.62 -14.35
C ASP A 59 12.18 23.94 -13.76
N ALA A 60 12.35 23.28 -12.64
CA ALA A 60 11.24 22.60 -11.96
C ALA A 60 10.16 23.62 -11.57
N ARG A 61 8.90 23.28 -11.84
CA ARG A 61 7.74 24.11 -11.51
C ARG A 61 7.02 23.66 -10.28
N VAL A 62 7.10 22.37 -9.96
CA VAL A 62 6.45 21.73 -8.80
C VAL A 62 7.47 20.83 -8.11
N LEU A 63 7.50 20.86 -6.79
CA LEU A 63 8.25 19.93 -5.95
C LEU A 63 7.28 18.91 -5.36
N HIS A 64 7.33 17.65 -5.81
CA HIS A 64 6.53 16.59 -5.22
C HIS A 64 7.41 15.69 -4.36
N ILE A 65 7.04 15.56 -3.08
CA ILE A 65 7.73 14.75 -2.08
C ILE A 65 6.85 13.55 -1.74
N TYR A 66 7.39 12.36 -1.99
CA TYR A 66 6.76 11.11 -1.61
C TYR A 66 7.05 10.79 -0.15
N PHE A 67 6.01 10.47 0.63
CA PHE A 67 5.98 10.17 2.05
C PHE A 67 6.09 11.38 2.98
N GLY A 68 5.11 11.51 3.89
CA GLY A 68 5.01 12.61 4.85
C GLY A 68 6.23 12.74 5.76
N HIS A 69 6.77 11.62 6.27
CA HIS A 69 7.96 11.63 7.12
C HIS A 69 9.22 12.14 6.38
N ILE A 70 9.34 11.90 5.07
CA ILE A 70 10.44 12.48 4.27
C ILE A 70 10.25 13.99 4.14
N ALA A 71 9.01 14.46 3.93
CA ALA A 71 8.73 15.88 3.82
C ALA A 71 9.08 16.65 5.11
N VAL A 72 8.87 16.05 6.29
CA VAL A 72 9.31 16.64 7.57
C VAL A 72 10.83 16.87 7.58
N HIS A 73 11.61 15.93 7.06
CA HIS A 73 13.07 16.08 6.97
C HIS A 73 13.49 17.12 5.93
N LEU A 74 12.66 17.31 4.88
CA LEU A 74 12.87 18.27 3.80
C LEU A 74 12.18 19.64 4.06
N LEU A 75 11.65 19.88 5.26
CA LEU A 75 11.02 21.16 5.60
C LEU A 75 11.87 22.41 5.28
N PRO A 76 13.22 22.41 5.49
CA PRO A 76 14.06 23.52 5.04
C PRO A 76 14.02 23.74 3.52
N LEU A 77 13.91 22.66 2.72
CA LEU A 77 13.77 22.75 1.27
C LEU A 77 12.41 23.32 0.88
N ILE A 78 11.34 22.82 1.47
CA ILE A 78 9.96 23.30 1.23
C ILE A 78 9.87 24.80 1.51
N ARG A 79 10.45 25.27 2.60
CA ARG A 79 10.45 26.70 2.98
C ARG A 79 11.31 27.59 2.10
N ALA A 80 12.43 27.07 1.60
CA ALA A 80 13.32 27.79 0.71
C ALA A 80 12.87 27.75 -0.76
N TRP A 81 12.01 26.82 -1.11
CA TRP A 81 11.44 26.66 -2.44
C TRP A 81 10.27 27.61 -2.64
N ASN A 82 10.42 28.56 -3.53
CA ASN A 82 9.41 29.63 -3.77
C ASN A 82 8.35 29.26 -4.81
N LYS A 83 8.23 28.01 -5.18
CA LYS A 83 7.20 27.47 -6.08
C LYS A 83 6.40 26.37 -5.35
N PRO A 84 5.28 25.87 -5.92
CA PRO A 84 4.42 24.91 -5.25
C PRO A 84 5.13 23.61 -4.80
N SER A 85 4.90 23.22 -3.55
CA SER A 85 5.31 21.93 -3.01
C SER A 85 4.10 21.07 -2.75
N ILE A 86 4.19 19.79 -3.12
CA ILE A 86 3.18 18.75 -2.90
C ILE A 86 3.79 17.67 -2.02
N VAL A 87 3.04 17.14 -1.08
CA VAL A 87 3.40 15.93 -0.35
C VAL A 87 2.36 14.85 -0.57
N SER A 88 2.78 13.61 -0.76
CA SER A 88 1.88 12.47 -0.83
C SER A 88 2.08 11.51 0.33
N PHE A 89 0.96 11.11 0.95
CA PHE A 89 0.91 10.09 1.99
C PHE A 89 0.43 8.77 1.39
N HIS A 90 1.08 7.68 1.82
CA HIS A 90 0.90 6.35 1.21
C HIS A 90 0.34 5.28 2.17
N GLY A 91 0.14 5.61 3.42
CA GLY A 91 -0.40 4.71 4.45
C GLY A 91 0.34 4.87 5.77
N ALA A 92 1.17 3.92 6.15
CA ALA A 92 1.91 3.90 7.41
C ALA A 92 2.75 5.16 7.70
N ASP A 93 3.12 5.88 6.68
CA ASP A 93 3.93 7.11 6.80
C ASP A 93 3.22 8.27 7.52
N VAL A 94 1.89 8.20 7.68
CA VAL A 94 1.11 9.14 8.48
C VAL A 94 1.31 8.93 9.99
N MET A 95 1.72 7.72 10.40
CA MET A 95 1.89 7.34 11.81
C MET A 95 3.34 7.38 12.30
N VAL A 96 4.31 7.61 11.39
CA VAL A 96 5.74 7.58 11.76
C VAL A 96 6.07 8.61 12.83
N ASP A 97 6.57 8.15 13.98
CA ASP A 97 7.01 8.96 15.14
C ASP A 97 5.92 9.91 15.70
N MET A 98 4.62 9.65 15.47
CA MET A 98 3.50 10.52 15.92
C MET A 98 3.26 10.47 17.44
N ASP A 99 3.84 9.51 18.14
CA ASP A 99 3.94 9.46 19.60
C ASP A 99 4.82 10.59 20.16
N LYS A 100 5.73 11.15 19.36
CA LYS A 100 6.67 12.21 19.74
C LYS A 100 6.09 13.62 19.49
N PRO A 101 5.87 14.45 20.53
CA PRO A 101 5.28 15.78 20.36
C PRO A 101 6.02 16.68 19.38
N ALA A 102 7.36 16.63 19.39
CA ALA A 102 8.19 17.43 18.49
C ALA A 102 8.07 16.99 17.01
N TYR A 103 7.87 15.68 16.77
CA TYR A 103 7.65 15.18 15.42
C TYR A 103 6.26 15.58 14.91
N ARG A 104 5.25 15.46 15.76
CA ARG A 104 3.88 15.92 15.47
C ARG A 104 3.83 17.41 15.15
N SER A 105 4.54 18.24 15.92
CA SER A 105 4.67 19.69 15.65
C SER A 105 5.33 19.94 14.28
N ALA A 106 6.44 19.27 13.98
CA ALA A 106 7.13 19.43 12.69
C ALA A 106 6.28 18.93 11.50
N THR A 107 5.45 17.92 11.72
CA THR A 107 4.49 17.46 10.69
C THR A 107 3.44 18.51 10.41
N ARG A 108 2.89 19.16 11.44
CA ARG A 108 1.95 20.29 11.27
C ARG A 108 2.58 21.46 10.52
N GLU A 109 3.80 21.86 10.91
CA GLU A 109 4.55 22.90 10.19
C GLU A 109 4.78 22.53 8.71
N MET A 110 5.04 21.26 8.42
CA MET A 110 5.19 20.79 7.04
C MET A 110 3.87 20.86 6.29
N LEU A 111 2.75 20.41 6.90
CA LEU A 111 1.42 20.47 6.30
C LEU A 111 0.96 21.91 6.04
N GLU A 112 1.31 22.85 6.90
CA GLU A 112 1.07 24.29 6.69
C GLU A 112 1.88 24.83 5.50
N ALA A 113 3.16 24.43 5.39
CA ALA A 113 4.09 24.94 4.40
C ALA A 113 3.84 24.43 2.97
N VAL A 114 3.27 23.23 2.79
CA VAL A 114 3.00 22.68 1.46
C VAL A 114 1.73 23.28 0.84
N LYS A 115 1.73 23.40 -0.50
CA LYS A 115 0.57 23.87 -1.26
C LYS A 115 -0.55 22.85 -1.30
N LEU A 116 -0.22 21.56 -1.42
CA LEU A 116 -1.17 20.48 -1.61
C LEU A 116 -0.69 19.19 -0.94
N VAL A 117 -1.66 18.42 -0.45
CA VAL A 117 -1.46 17.10 0.13
C VAL A 117 -2.23 16.08 -0.68
N LEU A 118 -1.57 15.02 -1.13
CA LEU A 118 -2.18 13.90 -1.82
C LEU A 118 -2.31 12.71 -0.88
N VAL A 119 -3.48 12.10 -0.84
CA VAL A 119 -3.77 10.92 -0.03
C VAL A 119 -4.34 9.81 -0.91
N ARG A 120 -4.05 8.55 -0.58
CA ARG A 120 -4.47 7.41 -1.40
C ARG A 120 -5.84 6.85 -1.04
N SER A 121 -6.38 7.24 0.13
CA SER A 121 -7.67 6.73 0.64
C SER A 121 -8.38 7.80 1.47
N GLU A 122 -9.67 7.64 1.66
CA GLU A 122 -10.46 8.52 2.55
C GLU A 122 -10.10 8.26 4.02
N SER A 123 -9.71 7.04 4.39
CA SER A 123 -9.18 6.76 5.73
C SER A 123 -7.91 7.58 5.98
N LEU A 124 -7.01 7.65 5.00
CA LEU A 124 -5.79 8.45 5.10
C LEU A 124 -6.07 9.96 5.08
N ARG A 125 -7.12 10.43 4.34
CA ARG A 125 -7.59 11.82 4.41
C ARG A 125 -7.92 12.21 5.84
N ARG A 126 -8.76 11.39 6.52
CA ARG A 126 -9.14 11.64 7.92
C ARG A 126 -7.92 11.71 8.83
N ALA A 127 -7.00 10.76 8.71
CA ALA A 127 -5.78 10.77 9.52
C ALA A 127 -4.93 12.03 9.32
N VAL A 128 -4.82 12.54 8.09
CA VAL A 128 -4.07 13.78 7.79
C VAL A 128 -4.81 15.03 8.30
N VAL A 129 -6.14 15.05 8.27
CA VAL A 129 -6.96 16.12 8.88
C VAL A 129 -6.77 16.14 10.40
N ASP A 130 -6.76 14.97 11.05
CA ASP A 130 -6.54 14.83 12.50
C ASP A 130 -5.13 15.31 12.91
N LEU A 131 -4.15 15.25 12.01
CA LEU A 131 -2.84 15.85 12.20
C LEU A 131 -2.83 17.38 12.08
N GLY A 132 -3.95 17.99 11.66
CA GLY A 132 -4.13 19.44 11.54
C GLY A 132 -3.95 20.00 10.13
N CYS A 133 -4.04 19.18 9.10
CA CYS A 133 -4.05 19.67 7.71
C CYS A 133 -5.39 20.34 7.38
N ASP A 134 -5.32 21.48 6.70
CA ASP A 134 -6.52 22.08 6.10
C ASP A 134 -7.08 21.14 5.01
N GLU A 135 -8.32 20.70 5.16
CA GLU A 135 -8.97 19.78 4.25
C GLU A 135 -9.00 20.30 2.80
N LYS A 136 -9.05 21.63 2.60
CA LYS A 136 -9.00 22.25 1.26
C LYS A 136 -7.70 21.98 0.52
N LYS A 137 -6.62 21.68 1.24
CA LYS A 137 -5.32 21.30 0.65
C LYS A 137 -5.25 19.81 0.30
N ILE A 138 -6.24 18.99 0.68
CA ILE A 138 -6.15 17.54 0.50
C ILE A 138 -6.87 17.12 -0.78
N LYS A 139 -6.17 16.38 -1.63
CA LYS A 139 -6.76 15.72 -2.81
C LYS A 139 -6.56 14.21 -2.74
N LEU A 140 -7.60 13.47 -3.13
CA LEU A 140 -7.54 12.03 -3.25
C LEU A 140 -6.84 11.66 -4.57
N GLN A 141 -5.70 11.00 -4.46
CA GLN A 141 -4.92 10.45 -5.56
C GLN A 141 -4.72 8.96 -5.31
N ARG A 142 -5.58 8.13 -5.87
CA ARG A 142 -5.55 6.68 -5.67
C ARG A 142 -4.33 6.04 -6.34
N THR A 143 -3.96 4.84 -5.89
CA THR A 143 -2.98 4.01 -6.58
C THR A 143 -3.52 3.60 -7.94
N GLY A 144 -2.69 3.63 -8.97
CA GLY A 144 -3.00 3.08 -10.28
C GLY A 144 -2.52 1.63 -10.40
N ILE A 145 -3.35 0.77 -10.98
CA ILE A 145 -3.04 -0.63 -11.33
C ILE A 145 -2.92 -0.74 -12.85
N PRO A 146 -1.85 -1.37 -13.37
CA PRO A 146 -1.68 -1.61 -14.79
C PRO A 146 -2.63 -2.74 -15.25
N LEU A 147 -3.81 -2.35 -15.75
CA LEU A 147 -4.87 -3.30 -16.12
C LEU A 147 -4.46 -4.23 -17.26
N ASP A 148 -3.58 -3.79 -18.13
CA ASP A 148 -3.01 -4.57 -19.23
C ASP A 148 -2.07 -5.70 -18.73
N GLU A 149 -1.44 -5.54 -17.56
CA GLU A 149 -0.67 -6.59 -16.93
C GLU A 149 -1.54 -7.62 -16.20
N PHE A 150 -2.73 -7.22 -15.72
CA PHE A 150 -3.68 -8.07 -15.00
C PHE A 150 -5.06 -8.07 -15.67
N PRO A 151 -5.18 -8.43 -16.97
CA PRO A 151 -6.46 -8.41 -17.66
C PRO A 151 -7.47 -9.36 -17.02
N PHE A 152 -8.72 -8.94 -17.03
CA PHE A 152 -9.81 -9.78 -16.51
C PHE A 152 -9.88 -11.12 -17.25
N ARG A 153 -9.93 -12.22 -16.49
CA ARG A 153 -10.27 -13.55 -16.99
C ARG A 153 -11.35 -14.16 -16.12
N GLN A 154 -12.45 -14.54 -16.73
CA GLN A 154 -13.51 -15.25 -16.02
C GLN A 154 -12.97 -16.56 -15.45
N ARG A 155 -13.25 -16.83 -14.16
CA ARG A 155 -12.77 -18.02 -13.47
C ARG A 155 -13.67 -19.21 -13.73
N SER A 156 -13.05 -20.40 -13.80
CA SER A 156 -13.74 -21.67 -13.62
C SER A 156 -13.44 -22.17 -12.20
N PHE A 157 -14.47 -22.61 -11.50
CA PHE A 157 -14.31 -23.12 -10.14
C PHE A 157 -14.29 -24.65 -10.12
N PRO A 158 -13.57 -25.29 -9.17
CA PRO A 158 -13.37 -26.72 -9.15
C PRO A 158 -14.69 -27.46 -8.92
N GLN A 159 -14.93 -28.52 -9.69
CA GLN A 159 -16.08 -29.40 -9.47
C GLN A 159 -15.81 -30.51 -8.44
N ASN A 160 -14.54 -30.86 -8.27
CA ASN A 160 -14.04 -31.91 -7.38
C ASN A 160 -13.68 -31.38 -5.96
N GLY A 161 -13.93 -30.11 -5.65
CA GLY A 161 -13.62 -29.51 -4.35
C GLY A 161 -12.14 -29.16 -4.14
N GLU A 162 -11.30 -29.17 -5.18
CA GLU A 162 -9.87 -28.80 -5.10
C GLU A 162 -9.66 -27.31 -5.25
N TRP A 163 -9.99 -26.55 -4.22
CA TRP A 163 -9.84 -25.11 -4.22
C TRP A 163 -8.38 -24.67 -4.09
N ARG A 164 -7.99 -23.65 -4.84
CA ARG A 164 -6.69 -22.99 -4.74
C ARG A 164 -6.90 -21.57 -4.27
N LEU A 165 -6.46 -21.31 -3.04
CA LEU A 165 -6.50 -19.99 -2.42
C LEU A 165 -5.12 -19.35 -2.52
N VAL A 166 -5.07 -18.02 -2.54
CA VAL A 166 -3.81 -17.26 -2.56
C VAL A 166 -3.91 -16.04 -1.67
N GLN A 167 -2.79 -15.72 -0.99
CA GLN A 167 -2.55 -14.44 -0.33
C GLN A 167 -1.20 -13.91 -0.78
N ALA A 168 -1.12 -12.65 -1.22
CA ALA A 168 0.12 -12.02 -1.67
C ALA A 168 0.38 -10.73 -0.88
N CYS A 169 1.39 -10.77 0.00
CA CYS A 169 1.72 -9.64 0.88
C CYS A 169 3.08 -9.85 1.57
N ARG A 170 3.59 -8.81 2.23
CA ARG A 170 4.70 -8.96 3.18
C ARG A 170 4.24 -9.80 4.39
N LEU A 171 5.11 -10.67 4.90
CA LEU A 171 4.81 -11.52 6.06
C LEU A 171 5.03 -10.73 7.36
N ILE A 172 4.07 -9.86 7.68
CA ILE A 172 4.02 -9.00 8.88
C ILE A 172 2.63 -9.07 9.51
N GLU A 173 2.53 -8.81 10.79
CA GLU A 173 1.32 -8.96 11.62
C GLU A 173 0.06 -8.36 10.99
N LYS A 174 0.12 -7.09 10.59
CA LYS A 174 -1.05 -6.38 10.05
C LYS A 174 -1.67 -7.01 8.77
N LYS A 175 -1.04 -8.04 8.20
CA LYS A 175 -1.57 -8.74 7.02
C LYS A 175 -2.51 -9.90 7.37
N GLY A 176 -2.71 -10.17 8.66
CA GLY A 176 -3.67 -11.16 9.14
C GLY A 176 -3.40 -12.59 8.68
N LEU A 177 -2.11 -12.94 8.44
CA LEU A 177 -1.73 -14.24 7.91
C LEU A 177 -2.16 -15.39 8.84
N ALA A 178 -2.07 -15.21 10.16
CA ALA A 178 -2.57 -16.19 11.12
C ALA A 178 -4.08 -16.40 10.98
N VAL A 179 -4.85 -15.32 10.79
CA VAL A 179 -6.30 -15.39 10.55
C VAL A 179 -6.60 -16.19 9.28
N ALA A 180 -5.85 -15.94 8.20
CA ALA A 180 -5.98 -16.71 6.96
C ALA A 180 -5.68 -18.20 7.15
N LEU A 181 -4.62 -18.56 7.90
CA LEU A 181 -4.26 -19.96 8.17
C LEU A 181 -5.32 -20.68 9.01
N HIS A 182 -5.85 -20.05 10.05
CA HIS A 182 -6.95 -20.62 10.85
C HIS A 182 -8.23 -20.80 10.01
N ALA A 183 -8.61 -19.81 9.22
CA ALA A 183 -9.76 -19.90 8.34
C ALA A 183 -9.58 -21.00 7.28
N PHE A 184 -8.38 -21.11 6.71
CA PHE A 184 -8.06 -22.17 5.75
C PHE A 184 -8.06 -23.56 6.39
N ALA A 185 -7.59 -23.72 7.62
CA ALA A 185 -7.67 -24.99 8.35
C ALA A 185 -9.13 -25.45 8.53
N THR A 186 -10.03 -24.54 8.87
CA THR A 186 -11.47 -24.83 8.94
C THR A 186 -12.04 -25.18 7.57
N PHE A 187 -11.66 -24.45 6.52
CA PHE A 187 -12.08 -24.71 5.15
C PHE A 187 -11.66 -26.10 4.65
N LEU A 188 -10.46 -26.57 5.01
CA LEU A 188 -9.98 -27.92 4.69
C LEU A 188 -10.83 -29.02 5.30
N GLY A 189 -11.56 -28.76 6.39
CA GLY A 189 -12.50 -29.73 6.98
C GLY A 189 -13.59 -30.19 5.99
N GLN A 190 -14.03 -29.30 5.09
CA GLN A 190 -15.01 -29.60 4.03
C GLN A 190 -14.35 -29.87 2.68
N TYR A 191 -13.23 -29.23 2.38
CA TYR A 191 -12.52 -29.34 1.10
C TYR A 191 -11.06 -29.78 1.29
N PRO A 192 -10.80 -31.06 1.68
CA PRO A 192 -9.49 -31.53 2.17
C PRO A 192 -8.36 -31.50 1.12
N ASN A 193 -8.70 -31.40 -0.18
CA ASN A 193 -7.73 -31.35 -1.26
C ASN A 193 -7.37 -29.91 -1.69
N SER A 194 -7.87 -28.90 -0.97
CA SER A 194 -7.56 -27.52 -1.27
C SER A 194 -6.14 -27.15 -0.88
N THR A 195 -5.63 -26.07 -1.47
CA THR A 195 -4.29 -25.53 -1.21
C THR A 195 -4.35 -24.02 -0.97
N LEU A 196 -3.40 -23.51 -0.17
CA LEU A 196 -3.18 -22.08 0.04
C LEU A 196 -1.74 -21.73 -0.34
N THR A 197 -1.59 -20.79 -1.26
CA THR A 197 -0.28 -20.21 -1.61
C THR A 197 -0.14 -18.85 -0.94
N ILE A 198 0.94 -18.67 -0.16
CA ILE A 198 1.31 -17.40 0.46
C ILE A 198 2.54 -16.86 -0.28
N ALA A 199 2.34 -15.80 -1.06
CA ALA A 199 3.38 -15.16 -1.86
C ALA A 199 3.91 -13.91 -1.14
N GLY A 200 5.21 -13.91 -0.84
CA GLY A 200 5.91 -12.81 -0.19
C GLY A 200 6.89 -13.27 0.87
N GLU A 201 7.59 -12.31 1.42
CA GLU A 201 8.60 -12.52 2.46
C GLU A 201 8.38 -11.58 3.65
N GLY A 202 8.99 -11.88 4.78
CA GLY A 202 8.93 -11.06 5.99
C GLY A 202 9.32 -11.80 7.24
N PRO A 203 9.41 -11.09 8.38
CA PRO A 203 9.91 -11.64 9.64
C PRO A 203 9.07 -12.77 10.24
N LEU A 204 7.79 -12.89 9.85
CA LEU A 204 6.88 -13.90 10.41
C LEU A 204 6.96 -15.27 9.72
N LEU A 205 7.88 -15.48 8.76
CA LEU A 205 7.91 -16.73 7.98
C LEU A 205 7.99 -17.98 8.85
N ASP A 206 8.94 -18.03 9.78
CA ASP A 206 9.16 -19.20 10.65
C ASP A 206 7.95 -19.44 11.56
N GLU A 207 7.39 -18.39 12.17
CA GLU A 207 6.21 -18.46 13.02
C GLU A 207 4.99 -18.97 12.24
N LEU A 208 4.79 -18.52 11.01
CA LEU A 208 3.68 -18.97 10.18
C LEU A 208 3.86 -20.41 9.72
N GLN A 209 5.09 -20.85 9.43
CA GLN A 209 5.37 -22.26 9.15
C GLN A 209 5.11 -23.16 10.37
N ASP A 210 5.50 -22.71 11.56
CA ASP A 210 5.19 -23.42 12.80
C ASP A 210 3.68 -23.51 13.03
N LEU A 211 2.95 -22.41 12.80
CA LEU A 211 1.49 -22.39 12.89
C LEU A 211 0.84 -23.41 11.93
N THR A 212 1.34 -23.54 10.69
CA THR A 212 0.81 -24.55 9.76
C THR A 212 0.98 -25.98 10.28
N ARG A 213 2.10 -26.28 10.96
CA ARG A 213 2.33 -27.60 11.59
C ARG A 213 1.39 -27.83 12.78
N VAL A 214 1.21 -26.82 13.63
CA VAL A 214 0.25 -26.87 14.75
C VAL A 214 -1.16 -27.14 14.26
N LEU A 215 -1.56 -26.48 13.18
CA LEU A 215 -2.88 -26.65 12.55
C LEU A 215 -2.97 -27.93 11.68
N LYS A 216 -1.87 -28.65 11.45
CA LYS A 216 -1.78 -29.85 10.62
C LYS A 216 -2.17 -29.60 9.15
N ILE A 217 -1.81 -28.44 8.62
CA ILE A 217 -2.08 -28.02 7.25
C ILE A 217 -0.81 -27.73 6.44
N ASP A 218 0.36 -28.02 6.98
CA ASP A 218 1.67 -27.76 6.39
C ASP A 218 1.82 -28.37 4.98
N GLN A 219 1.21 -29.52 4.72
CA GLN A 219 1.19 -30.17 3.39
C GLN A 219 0.25 -29.46 2.38
N ARG A 220 -0.56 -28.53 2.82
CA ARG A 220 -1.56 -27.81 2.01
C ARG A 220 -1.27 -26.32 1.86
N VAL A 221 -0.22 -25.82 2.54
CA VAL A 221 0.20 -24.42 2.49
C VAL A 221 1.60 -24.34 1.89
N SER A 222 1.77 -23.46 0.90
CA SER A 222 3.07 -23.16 0.30
C SER A 222 3.46 -21.71 0.49
N PHE A 223 4.71 -21.46 0.90
CA PHE A 223 5.32 -20.14 0.98
C PHE A 223 6.31 -19.97 -0.17
N THR A 224 6.07 -19.03 -1.07
CA THR A 224 6.91 -18.87 -2.27
C THR A 224 8.13 -17.97 -2.05
N GLY A 225 8.16 -17.20 -0.95
CA GLY A 225 9.09 -16.08 -0.82
C GLY A 225 8.74 -14.94 -1.77
N PHE A 226 9.72 -14.06 -2.01
CA PHE A 226 9.57 -12.98 -2.98
C PHE A 226 9.57 -13.54 -4.40
N ILE A 227 8.57 -13.19 -5.18
CA ILE A 227 8.39 -13.61 -6.58
C ILE A 227 8.28 -12.40 -7.50
N SER A 228 8.53 -12.59 -8.78
CA SER A 228 8.36 -11.57 -9.80
C SER A 228 6.87 -11.27 -10.04
N GLN A 229 6.59 -10.12 -10.66
CA GLN A 229 5.23 -9.75 -11.05
C GLN A 229 4.60 -10.73 -12.05
N ALA A 230 5.42 -11.31 -12.93
CA ALA A 230 4.96 -12.33 -13.87
C ALA A 230 4.53 -13.62 -13.15
N GLU A 231 5.34 -14.11 -12.22
CA GLU A 231 5.02 -15.30 -11.41
C GLU A 231 3.78 -15.04 -10.53
N LEU A 232 3.66 -13.85 -9.94
CA LEU A 232 2.48 -13.46 -9.16
C LEU A 232 1.21 -13.50 -10.02
N ARG A 233 1.28 -12.96 -11.23
CA ARG A 233 0.18 -13.01 -12.19
C ARG A 233 -0.23 -14.44 -12.54
N ASP A 234 0.74 -15.32 -12.79
CA ASP A 234 0.47 -16.72 -13.09
C ASP A 234 -0.20 -17.44 -11.92
N ILE A 235 0.24 -17.16 -10.68
CA ILE A 235 -0.41 -17.67 -9.47
C ILE A 235 -1.85 -17.15 -9.36
N PHE A 236 -2.10 -15.86 -9.64
CA PHE A 236 -3.46 -15.31 -9.63
C PHE A 236 -4.35 -16.04 -10.62
N TYR A 237 -3.89 -16.29 -11.85
CA TYR A 237 -4.69 -17.01 -12.85
C TYR A 237 -4.87 -18.49 -12.55
N ALA A 238 -3.96 -19.10 -11.81
CA ALA A 238 -4.10 -20.47 -11.34
C ALA A 238 -4.99 -20.61 -10.10
N SER A 239 -5.28 -19.51 -9.39
CA SER A 239 -6.05 -19.50 -8.15
C SER A 239 -7.54 -19.27 -8.38
N HIS A 240 -8.37 -19.61 -7.36
CA HIS A 240 -9.81 -19.47 -7.36
C HIS A 240 -10.30 -18.37 -6.43
N ILE A 241 -9.58 -18.09 -5.35
CA ILE A 241 -9.94 -17.11 -4.31
C ILE A 241 -8.68 -16.39 -3.83
N PHE A 242 -8.77 -15.07 -3.63
CA PHE A 242 -7.73 -14.28 -3.00
C PHE A 242 -8.12 -13.87 -1.58
N LEU A 243 -7.21 -14.07 -0.63
CA LEU A 243 -7.38 -13.68 0.77
C LEU A 243 -6.59 -12.42 1.11
N HIS A 244 -7.21 -11.51 1.87
CA HIS A 244 -6.52 -10.35 2.41
C HIS A 244 -7.09 -9.90 3.77
N PRO A 245 -7.02 -10.74 4.81
CA PRO A 245 -7.62 -10.47 6.11
C PRO A 245 -6.76 -9.54 6.97
N SER A 246 -6.38 -8.37 6.42
CA SER A 246 -5.59 -7.36 7.13
C SER A 246 -6.25 -6.91 8.43
N GLU A 247 -5.42 -6.54 9.40
CA GLU A 247 -5.83 -6.10 10.72
C GLU A 247 -4.99 -4.92 11.20
N THR A 248 -5.47 -4.23 12.22
CA THR A 248 -4.71 -3.17 12.88
C THR A 248 -3.51 -3.76 13.61
N GLY A 249 -2.30 -3.33 13.23
CA GLY A 249 -1.06 -3.76 13.87
C GLY A 249 -0.95 -3.29 15.33
N PRO A 250 -0.02 -3.86 16.11
CA PRO A 250 0.21 -3.48 17.51
C PRO A 250 0.59 -2.01 17.69
N ASP A 251 1.22 -1.42 16.67
CA ASP A 251 1.61 -0.03 16.60
C ASP A 251 0.47 0.92 16.13
N GLY A 252 -0.75 0.41 15.98
CA GLY A 252 -1.88 1.15 15.43
C GLY A 252 -1.83 1.35 13.92
N ASN A 253 -0.84 0.76 13.25
CA ASN A 253 -0.67 0.88 11.81
C ASN A 253 -1.79 0.16 11.06
N GLN A 254 -2.44 0.88 10.16
CA GLN A 254 -3.50 0.38 9.32
C GLN A 254 -3.04 0.16 7.88
N GLU A 255 -3.78 -0.65 7.16
CA GLU A 255 -3.59 -0.82 5.71
C GLU A 255 -4.23 0.36 4.97
N GLY A 256 -3.57 0.79 3.88
CA GLY A 256 -4.23 1.61 2.88
C GLY A 256 -5.17 0.75 2.01
N ILE A 257 -5.03 0.89 0.69
CA ILE A 257 -5.66 -0.03 -0.27
C ILE A 257 -4.54 -0.90 -0.85
N PRO A 258 -4.53 -2.23 -0.58
CA PRO A 258 -3.43 -3.10 -0.99
C PRO A 258 -3.34 -3.27 -2.50
N ASN A 259 -2.16 -3.04 -3.09
CA ASN A 259 -1.97 -3.17 -4.54
C ASN A 259 -2.22 -4.60 -5.01
N SER A 260 -1.65 -5.62 -4.32
CA SER A 260 -1.84 -7.03 -4.68
C SER A 260 -3.31 -7.46 -4.67
N MET A 261 -4.13 -6.87 -3.77
CA MET A 261 -5.57 -7.10 -3.76
C MET A 261 -6.25 -6.50 -5.00
N LEU A 262 -5.89 -5.27 -5.36
CA LEU A 262 -6.42 -4.61 -6.57
C LEU A 262 -5.99 -5.35 -7.85
N GLU A 263 -4.74 -5.81 -7.92
CA GLU A 263 -4.21 -6.64 -9.01
C GLU A 263 -4.99 -7.97 -9.14
N ALA A 264 -5.24 -8.63 -7.99
CA ALA A 264 -6.07 -9.84 -7.94
C ALA A 264 -7.52 -9.57 -8.38
N MET A 265 -8.15 -8.47 -7.91
CA MET A 265 -9.48 -8.03 -8.34
C MET A 265 -9.52 -7.78 -9.86
N SER A 266 -8.56 -7.04 -10.40
CA SER A 266 -8.44 -6.77 -11.84
C SER A 266 -8.37 -8.07 -12.64
N SER A 267 -7.60 -9.04 -12.19
CA SER A 267 -7.45 -10.34 -12.85
C SER A 267 -8.72 -11.20 -12.84
N GLY A 268 -9.74 -10.83 -12.07
CA GLY A 268 -11.02 -11.55 -11.93
C GLY A 268 -11.00 -12.60 -10.79
N LEU A 269 -10.14 -12.45 -9.76
CA LEU A 269 -10.23 -13.25 -8.54
C LEU A 269 -11.31 -12.71 -7.61
N PRO A 270 -12.19 -13.56 -7.05
CA PRO A 270 -13.04 -13.20 -5.91
C PRO A 270 -12.17 -12.89 -4.70
N ILE A 271 -12.43 -11.75 -4.04
CA ILE A 271 -11.66 -11.28 -2.89
C ILE A 271 -12.41 -11.52 -1.59
N PHE A 272 -11.71 -12.08 -0.60
CA PHE A 272 -12.15 -12.20 0.79
C PHE A 272 -11.18 -11.43 1.66
N ALA A 273 -11.66 -10.35 2.25
CA ALA A 273 -10.84 -9.41 3.01
C ALA A 273 -11.54 -8.98 4.30
N THR A 274 -10.90 -8.13 5.07
CA THR A 274 -11.47 -7.56 6.29
C THR A 274 -11.97 -6.14 6.08
N GLN A 275 -12.92 -5.73 6.91
CA GLN A 275 -13.43 -4.36 6.99
C GLN A 275 -12.41 -3.47 7.71
N HIS A 276 -11.22 -3.33 7.09
CA HIS A 276 -10.03 -2.69 7.66
C HIS A 276 -9.48 -1.57 6.79
N GLY A 277 -9.11 -0.46 7.41
CA GLY A 277 -8.39 0.65 6.78
C GLY A 277 -9.07 1.19 5.53
N GLY A 278 -8.35 1.19 4.40
CA GLY A 278 -8.87 1.61 3.10
C GLY A 278 -9.53 0.51 2.27
N ILE A 279 -9.55 -0.74 2.72
CA ILE A 279 -10.10 -1.88 1.96
C ILE A 279 -11.57 -1.66 1.59
N PRO A 280 -12.46 -1.16 2.48
CA PRO A 280 -13.87 -0.89 2.15
C PRO A 280 -14.09 0.19 1.08
N GLU A 281 -13.06 0.93 0.70
CA GLU A 281 -13.16 1.89 -0.42
C GLU A 281 -13.05 1.21 -1.80
N ALA A 282 -12.42 0.05 -1.85
CA ALA A 282 -12.27 -0.76 -3.05
C ALA A 282 -13.33 -1.88 -3.13
N ILE A 283 -13.80 -2.38 -1.97
CA ILE A 283 -14.72 -3.50 -1.90
C ILE A 283 -16.04 -3.07 -1.25
N GLU A 284 -17.12 -3.22 -1.99
CA GLU A 284 -18.48 -3.21 -1.47
C GLU A 284 -18.86 -4.64 -1.10
N ASN A 285 -19.17 -4.85 0.21
CA ASN A 285 -19.39 -6.18 0.76
C ASN A 285 -20.52 -6.93 0.03
N SER A 286 -20.24 -8.17 -0.35
CA SER A 286 -21.12 -9.08 -1.09
C SER A 286 -21.51 -8.60 -2.51
N VAL A 287 -20.92 -7.50 -2.99
CA VAL A 287 -21.14 -6.95 -4.34
C VAL A 287 -19.89 -7.05 -5.20
N SER A 288 -18.73 -6.57 -4.71
CA SER A 288 -17.45 -6.61 -5.42
C SER A 288 -16.35 -7.40 -4.70
N GLY A 289 -16.72 -8.09 -3.64
CA GLY A 289 -15.90 -8.93 -2.80
C GLY A 289 -16.62 -9.21 -1.47
N VAL A 290 -15.98 -9.93 -0.57
CA VAL A 290 -16.52 -10.25 0.75
C VAL A 290 -15.67 -9.59 1.83
N LEU A 291 -16.31 -8.87 2.76
CA LEU A 291 -15.68 -8.24 3.91
C LEU A 291 -16.17 -8.90 5.20
N VAL A 292 -15.22 -9.32 6.04
CA VAL A 292 -15.46 -9.84 7.39
C VAL A 292 -14.81 -8.92 8.43
N PRO A 293 -15.17 -9.02 9.73
CA PRO A 293 -14.46 -8.29 10.78
C PRO A 293 -12.97 -8.69 10.85
N GLU A 294 -12.12 -7.76 11.35
CA GLU A 294 -10.72 -8.06 11.68
C GLU A 294 -10.62 -9.19 12.71
N ARG A 295 -9.57 -10.00 12.61
CA ARG A 295 -9.23 -11.07 13.59
C ARG A 295 -10.30 -12.15 13.77
N ASP A 296 -11.23 -12.25 12.85
CA ASP A 296 -12.34 -13.22 12.92
C ASP A 296 -12.14 -14.33 11.87
N ALA A 297 -11.31 -15.32 12.23
CA ALA A 297 -11.04 -16.47 11.37
C ALA A 297 -12.28 -17.34 11.13
N GLU A 298 -13.21 -17.41 12.11
CA GLU A 298 -14.44 -18.20 11.98
C GLU A 298 -15.37 -17.59 10.94
N LYS A 299 -15.57 -16.25 10.97
CA LYS A 299 -16.38 -15.56 9.95
C LYS A 299 -15.73 -15.63 8.58
N LEU A 300 -14.41 -15.54 8.50
CA LEU A 300 -13.70 -15.71 7.21
C LEU A 300 -13.91 -17.12 6.66
N ALA A 301 -13.76 -18.16 7.49
CA ALA A 301 -13.99 -19.54 7.10
C ALA A 301 -15.44 -19.78 6.66
N GLY A 302 -16.42 -19.30 7.44
CA GLY A 302 -17.84 -19.41 7.11
C GLY A 302 -18.18 -18.72 5.79
N ALA A 303 -17.61 -17.53 5.53
CA ALA A 303 -17.78 -16.83 4.26
C ALA A 303 -17.19 -17.60 3.07
N LEU A 304 -16.01 -18.22 3.25
CA LEU A 304 -15.37 -19.05 2.23
C LEU A 304 -16.21 -20.30 1.93
N LEU A 305 -16.68 -21.01 2.95
CA LEU A 305 -17.51 -22.21 2.82
C LEU A 305 -18.82 -21.90 2.07
N ASN A 306 -19.54 -20.86 2.49
CA ASN A 306 -20.78 -20.44 1.85
C ASN A 306 -20.57 -20.05 0.38
N ALA A 307 -19.48 -19.35 0.08
CA ALA A 307 -19.19 -18.93 -1.28
C ALA A 307 -18.77 -20.11 -2.19
N ALA A 308 -18.07 -21.10 -1.63
CA ALA A 308 -17.67 -22.29 -2.39
C ALA A 308 -18.88 -23.10 -2.90
N GLU A 309 -20.03 -23.00 -2.25
CA GLU A 309 -21.28 -23.61 -2.64
C GLU A 309 -22.07 -22.78 -3.67
N ASN A 310 -21.71 -21.48 -3.85
CA ASN A 310 -22.42 -20.57 -4.72
C ASN A 310 -21.49 -19.96 -5.80
N ARG A 311 -21.35 -20.66 -6.90
CA ARG A 311 -20.46 -20.27 -8.01
C ARG A 311 -20.90 -18.97 -8.71
N ASP A 312 -22.21 -18.76 -8.86
CA ASP A 312 -22.74 -17.55 -9.50
C ASP A 312 -22.44 -16.31 -8.66
N PHE A 313 -22.52 -16.45 -7.34
CA PHE A 313 -22.08 -15.40 -6.42
C PHE A 313 -20.60 -15.07 -6.60
N LEU A 314 -19.72 -16.08 -6.63
CA LEU A 314 -18.27 -15.89 -6.85
C LEU A 314 -17.99 -15.21 -8.19
N LEU A 315 -18.65 -15.62 -9.26
CA LEU A 315 -18.52 -14.98 -10.58
C LEU A 315 -19.00 -13.52 -10.56
N GLY A 316 -20.11 -13.26 -9.87
CA GLY A 316 -20.68 -11.92 -9.74
C GLY A 316 -19.74 -10.95 -9.04
N ILE A 317 -19.24 -11.33 -7.84
CA ILE A 317 -18.30 -10.47 -7.07
C ILE A 317 -16.96 -10.29 -7.77
N ALA A 318 -16.46 -11.31 -8.49
CA ALA A 318 -15.22 -11.23 -9.24
C ALA A 318 -15.34 -10.24 -10.43
N ARG A 319 -16.44 -10.31 -11.20
CA ARG A 319 -16.70 -9.39 -12.30
C ARG A 319 -16.85 -7.96 -11.79
N ARG A 320 -17.70 -7.76 -10.79
CA ARG A 320 -17.92 -6.41 -10.23
C ARG A 320 -16.64 -5.86 -9.59
N GLY A 321 -15.83 -6.71 -8.93
CA GLY A 321 -14.53 -6.33 -8.41
C GLY A 321 -13.59 -5.78 -9.49
N ALA A 322 -13.47 -6.47 -10.61
CA ALA A 322 -12.64 -6.01 -11.73
C ALA A 322 -13.15 -4.69 -12.34
N GLU A 323 -14.48 -4.53 -12.48
CA GLU A 323 -15.09 -3.27 -12.94
C GLU A 323 -14.73 -2.11 -12.00
N VAL A 324 -14.82 -2.29 -10.67
CA VAL A 324 -14.47 -1.27 -9.68
C VAL A 324 -13.00 -0.87 -9.80
N VAL A 325 -12.11 -1.82 -10.06
CA VAL A 325 -10.68 -1.50 -10.27
C VAL A 325 -10.51 -0.68 -11.55
N GLY A 326 -11.16 -1.05 -12.65
CA GLY A 326 -11.15 -0.28 -13.90
C GLY A 326 -11.70 1.15 -13.73
N GLU A 327 -12.79 1.31 -12.99
CA GLU A 327 -13.42 2.62 -12.74
C GLU A 327 -12.57 3.54 -11.85
N LYS A 328 -11.95 2.99 -10.81
CA LYS A 328 -11.36 3.79 -9.72
C LYS A 328 -9.84 3.73 -9.63
N PHE A 329 -9.22 2.67 -10.17
CA PHE A 329 -7.80 2.37 -9.93
C PHE A 329 -6.99 2.11 -11.21
N ASP A 330 -7.52 2.42 -12.39
CA ASP A 330 -6.77 2.34 -13.65
C ASP A 330 -5.55 3.26 -13.62
N LEU A 331 -4.37 2.71 -13.91
CA LEU A 331 -3.09 3.44 -13.86
C LEU A 331 -3.09 4.65 -14.79
N LEU A 332 -3.62 4.52 -16.01
CA LEU A 332 -3.62 5.62 -16.97
C LEU A 332 -4.54 6.74 -16.52
N VAL A 333 -5.71 6.40 -15.95
CA VAL A 333 -6.64 7.39 -15.39
C VAL A 333 -6.02 8.10 -14.19
N GLN A 334 -5.40 7.36 -13.27
CA GLN A 334 -4.76 7.94 -12.08
C GLN A 334 -3.54 8.79 -12.45
N THR A 335 -2.78 8.40 -13.47
CA THR A 335 -1.65 9.20 -13.96
C THR A 335 -2.13 10.54 -14.56
N ARG A 336 -3.17 10.53 -15.39
CA ARG A 336 -3.76 11.78 -15.94
C ARG A 336 -4.25 12.71 -14.85
N ARG A 337 -4.90 12.18 -13.81
CA ARG A 337 -5.32 12.97 -12.64
C ARG A 337 -4.14 13.62 -11.92
N LEU A 338 -3.03 12.89 -11.78
CA LEU A 338 -1.81 13.44 -11.18
C LEU A 338 -1.18 14.53 -12.06
N GLU A 339 -1.18 14.36 -13.39
CA GLU A 339 -0.74 15.37 -14.33
C GLU A 339 -1.59 16.65 -14.24
N GLU A 340 -2.92 16.51 -14.16
CA GLU A 340 -3.84 17.64 -13.94
C GLU A 340 -3.54 18.37 -12.62
N VAL A 341 -3.22 17.63 -11.57
CA VAL A 341 -2.81 18.22 -10.28
C VAL A 341 -1.52 19.04 -10.46
N TYR A 342 -0.52 18.53 -11.18
CA TYR A 342 0.72 19.26 -11.42
C TYR A 342 0.49 20.52 -12.26
N LEU A 343 -0.30 20.41 -13.33
CA LEU A 343 -0.64 21.56 -14.18
C LEU A 343 -1.40 22.62 -13.40
N GLY A 344 -2.41 22.22 -12.61
CA GLY A 344 -3.19 23.13 -11.77
C GLY A 344 -2.38 23.81 -10.67
N CYS A 345 -1.31 23.18 -10.17
CA CYS A 345 -0.39 23.81 -9.23
C CYS A 345 0.52 24.87 -9.86
N GLY A 346 0.83 24.72 -11.17
CA GLY A 346 1.77 25.61 -11.86
C GLY A 346 1.14 26.89 -12.44
N THR A 347 -0.19 27.01 -12.49
CA THR A 347 -0.91 28.08 -13.20
C THR A 347 -1.61 29.10 -12.30
N GLY A 348 -1.62 28.92 -10.97
CA GLY A 348 -2.26 29.85 -10.03
C GLY A 348 -1.31 30.91 -9.46
N PRO A 349 -1.81 32.10 -9.07
CA PRO A 349 -0.99 33.09 -8.37
C PRO A 349 -0.49 32.51 -7.03
N PHE A 350 0.74 32.87 -6.68
CA PHE A 350 1.42 32.50 -5.43
C PHE A 350 0.81 33.23 -4.23
#